data_e533ca7cfff1023e45fb3b4fd32edfff
#
_entry.id   e533ca7cfff1023e45fb3b4fd32edfff
#
_cell.length_a   1.000
_cell.length_b   1.000
_cell.length_c   1.000
_cell.angle_alpha   90.00
_cell.angle_beta   90.00
_cell.angle_gamma   90.00
#
_symmetry.space_group_name_H-M   'P 1'
#
loop_
_entity.id
_entity.type
_entity.pdbx_description
1 polymer ?
#
loop_
_entity_poly.entity_id
_entity_poly.type
_entity_poly.pdbx_seq_one_letter_code
_entity_poly.pdbx_strand_id
1 'polypeptide(L)'
;MVLPAVSKKGKSMGNLKEYSKEIKETAANLRIIDDALFRLMGEKPDVCEEILRTLLDMPHLQVVKVSVQSVVQSFQREITLDALCMTQDGRYCNVEVQKGNSNDDIRRTRFHAAALTAKYTPKGADFKNVPDVTIVYISEYDVLKNNQTVTHVTRCMKNDESYVPVKDGEDIIFANTCVNDGSDKSELLQLMLNKEAFYNDKFPQISNAISYFKETEGGQSEMCKIVEDYAKEYAKNSIQEAIEAKKLADEAKKLADEAKKLAEEEKQKAEEEKQKAEEEKRKAEEAESRAGKAIERN
;
A
#
# COMPACT_ATOMS: atom_id res chain seq x y z
N MET A 1 36.32 -10.81 -19.65
CA MET A 1 35.83 -9.50 -20.09
C MET A 1 35.34 -8.79 -18.85
N VAL A 2 36.13 -7.84 -18.32
CA VAL A 2 35.91 -7.17 -17.03
C VAL A 2 34.93 -6.03 -17.26
N LEU A 3 33.76 -6.06 -16.61
CA LEU A 3 32.81 -4.97 -16.63
C LEU A 3 33.33 -3.82 -15.75
N PRO A 4 33.23 -2.56 -16.19
CA PRO A 4 33.73 -1.42 -15.41
C PRO A 4 32.85 -1.17 -14.19
N ALA A 5 33.49 -0.87 -13.07
CA ALA A 5 32.86 -0.48 -11.82
C ALA A 5 32.05 0.81 -12.04
N VAL A 6 30.75 0.77 -11.77
CA VAL A 6 29.88 1.94 -11.75
C VAL A 6 30.26 2.77 -10.53
N SER A 7 30.88 3.90 -10.79
CA SER A 7 31.17 4.96 -9.79
C SER A 7 29.85 5.40 -9.13
N LYS A 8 29.69 5.13 -7.84
CA LYS A 8 28.67 5.78 -7.00
C LYS A 8 28.97 7.28 -6.99
N LYS A 9 28.20 8.07 -7.74
CA LYS A 9 28.15 9.52 -7.53
C LYS A 9 27.75 9.75 -6.08
N GLY A 10 28.69 10.26 -5.27
CA GLY A 10 28.39 10.68 -3.90
C GLY A 10 27.25 11.70 -3.93
N LYS A 11 26.13 11.34 -3.30
CA LYS A 11 25.07 12.32 -3.01
C LYS A 11 25.71 13.39 -2.14
N SER A 12 25.67 14.66 -2.57
CA SER A 12 26.08 15.81 -1.75
C SER A 12 25.29 15.77 -0.45
N MET A 13 25.97 15.51 0.68
CA MET A 13 25.35 15.61 2.00
C MET A 13 25.06 17.10 2.24
N GLY A 14 23.79 17.45 2.39
CA GLY A 14 23.39 18.80 2.78
C GLY A 14 23.99 19.15 4.15
N ASN A 15 24.30 20.43 4.36
CA ASN A 15 24.77 20.91 5.65
C ASN A 15 23.55 20.99 6.60
N LEU A 16 23.62 20.37 7.78
CA LEU A 16 22.54 20.39 8.78
C LEU A 16 22.06 21.81 9.12
N LYS A 17 22.93 22.84 8.98
CA LYS A 17 22.60 24.26 9.20
C LYS A 17 21.56 24.80 8.20
N GLU A 18 21.43 24.20 7.02
CA GLU A 18 20.56 24.67 5.94
C GLU A 18 19.07 24.32 6.15
N TYR A 19 18.77 23.34 7.01
CA TYR A 19 17.40 22.91 7.24
C TYR A 19 16.66 23.84 8.22
N SER A 20 15.35 24.02 8.00
CA SER A 20 14.49 24.81 8.90
C SER A 20 14.39 24.15 10.29
N LYS A 21 13.99 24.93 11.28
CA LYS A 21 13.78 24.44 12.65
C LYS A 21 12.71 23.34 12.68
N GLU A 22 11.63 23.52 11.95
CA GLU A 22 10.52 22.53 11.85
C GLU A 22 11.00 21.18 11.30
N ILE A 23 11.80 21.18 10.23
CA ILE A 23 12.35 19.95 9.65
C ILE A 23 13.25 19.25 10.68
N LYS A 24 14.10 19.97 11.38
CA LYS A 24 14.97 19.42 12.42
C LYS A 24 14.20 18.82 13.57
N GLU A 25 13.17 19.51 14.06
CA GLU A 25 12.30 19.03 15.13
C GLU A 25 11.50 17.77 14.70
N THR A 26 10.99 17.77 13.47
CA THR A 26 10.32 16.59 12.91
C THR A 26 11.26 15.42 12.78
N ALA A 27 12.45 15.61 12.21
CA ALA A 27 13.47 14.58 12.07
C ALA A 27 13.93 14.02 13.42
N ALA A 28 14.14 14.87 14.41
CA ALA A 28 14.53 14.45 15.76
C ALA A 28 13.47 13.57 16.44
N ASN A 29 12.18 13.78 16.15
CA ASN A 29 11.07 13.02 16.74
C ASN A 29 10.71 11.74 15.97
N LEU A 30 11.36 11.43 14.84
CA LEU A 30 11.10 10.20 14.10
C LEU A 30 11.47 8.97 14.94
N ARG A 31 10.64 7.93 14.85
CA ARG A 31 10.84 6.60 15.44
C ARG A 31 11.16 5.61 14.34
N ILE A 32 11.73 4.47 14.66
CA ILE A 32 12.05 3.44 13.64
C ILE A 32 10.79 2.98 12.88
N ILE A 33 9.62 2.92 13.56
CA ILE A 33 8.34 2.57 12.93
C ILE A 33 7.79 3.67 12.01
N ASP A 34 8.34 4.87 12.04
CA ASP A 34 7.95 5.93 11.12
C ASP A 34 8.60 5.69 9.75
N ASP A 35 7.79 5.61 8.72
CA ASP A 35 8.17 5.25 7.34
C ASP A 35 9.45 5.97 6.87
N ALA A 36 9.58 7.27 7.16
CA ALA A 36 10.75 8.06 6.77
C ALA A 36 12.05 7.55 7.41
N LEU A 37 12.07 7.22 8.71
CA LEU A 37 13.26 6.69 9.37
C LEU A 37 13.48 5.22 9.02
N PHE A 38 12.40 4.42 8.93
CA PHE A 38 12.49 3.03 8.52
C PHE A 38 13.12 2.89 7.13
N ARG A 39 12.79 3.79 6.20
CA ARG A 39 13.39 3.83 4.86
C ARG A 39 14.92 3.99 4.91
N LEU A 40 15.44 4.87 5.78
CA LEU A 40 16.89 5.04 5.96
C LEU A 40 17.54 3.83 6.63
N MET A 41 16.90 3.28 7.66
CA MET A 41 17.40 2.11 8.37
C MET A 41 17.32 0.84 7.51
N GLY A 42 16.25 0.69 6.76
CA GLY A 42 16.04 -0.42 5.84
C GLY A 42 17.01 -0.46 4.64
N GLU A 43 17.75 0.62 4.35
CA GLU A 43 18.86 0.58 3.39
C GLU A 43 20.06 -0.25 3.87
N LYS A 44 20.11 -0.58 5.18
CA LYS A 44 21.19 -1.34 5.82
C LYS A 44 20.83 -2.83 5.89
N PRO A 45 21.54 -3.71 5.16
CA PRO A 45 21.23 -5.14 5.14
C PRO A 45 21.29 -5.79 6.53
N ASP A 46 22.24 -5.39 7.38
CA ASP A 46 22.45 -5.88 8.73
C ASP A 46 21.28 -5.52 9.67
N VAL A 47 20.67 -4.35 9.53
CA VAL A 47 19.45 -3.96 10.24
C VAL A 47 18.27 -4.83 9.84
N CYS A 48 18.05 -5.00 8.53
CA CYS A 48 16.97 -5.87 8.03
C CYS A 48 17.18 -7.33 8.47
N GLU A 49 18.43 -7.81 8.44
CA GLU A 49 18.79 -9.14 8.86
C GLU A 49 18.47 -9.37 10.35
N GLU A 50 18.82 -8.41 11.23
CA GLU A 50 18.52 -8.48 12.67
C GLU A 50 17.02 -8.51 12.94
N ILE A 51 16.23 -7.67 12.25
CA ILE A 51 14.76 -7.68 12.32
C ILE A 51 14.20 -9.04 11.88
N LEU A 52 14.63 -9.54 10.73
CA LEU A 52 14.13 -10.79 10.16
C LEU A 52 14.52 -12.00 11.02
N ARG A 53 15.77 -12.07 11.50
CA ARG A 53 16.22 -13.14 12.41
C ARG A 53 15.35 -13.23 13.65
N THR A 54 15.05 -12.07 14.25
CA THR A 54 14.26 -12.00 15.49
C THR A 54 12.81 -12.37 15.25
N LEU A 55 12.14 -11.77 14.26
CA LEU A 55 10.70 -11.95 14.08
C LEU A 55 10.35 -13.32 13.48
N LEU A 56 11.26 -13.92 12.68
CA LEU A 56 11.06 -15.22 12.03
C LEU A 56 11.62 -16.40 12.84
N ASP A 57 12.29 -16.17 13.97
CA ASP A 57 13.05 -17.21 14.71
C ASP A 57 14.09 -17.92 13.83
N MET A 58 14.77 -17.18 12.95
CA MET A 58 15.76 -17.70 12.01
C MET A 58 17.16 -17.14 12.29
N PRO A 59 17.87 -17.58 13.34
CA PRO A 59 19.13 -16.96 13.78
C PRO A 59 20.26 -17.01 12.74
N HIS A 60 20.17 -17.90 11.77
CA HIS A 60 21.15 -18.06 10.71
C HIS A 60 20.75 -17.43 9.36
N LEU A 61 19.59 -16.74 9.31
CA LEU A 61 19.17 -16.02 8.11
C LEU A 61 20.23 -14.98 7.72
N GLN A 62 20.55 -14.90 6.45
CA GLN A 62 21.49 -13.90 5.93
C GLN A 62 20.81 -13.11 4.82
N VAL A 63 20.86 -11.79 4.92
CA VAL A 63 20.36 -10.86 3.90
C VAL A 63 21.50 -10.50 2.95
N VAL A 64 21.38 -10.87 1.69
CA VAL A 64 22.40 -10.59 0.66
C VAL A 64 22.13 -9.32 -0.13
N LYS A 65 20.88 -8.86 -0.14
CA LYS A 65 20.50 -7.64 -0.85
C LYS A 65 19.25 -7.01 -0.22
N VAL A 66 19.27 -5.69 -0.12
CA VAL A 66 18.09 -4.89 0.24
C VAL A 66 17.79 -3.87 -0.85
N SER A 67 16.52 -3.60 -1.05
CA SER A 67 16.01 -2.53 -1.90
C SER A 67 14.84 -1.86 -1.18
N VAL A 68 15.03 -0.61 -0.77
CA VAL A 68 13.95 0.17 -0.13
C VAL A 68 13.11 0.86 -1.20
N GLN A 69 11.85 1.14 -0.87
CA GLN A 69 10.87 1.77 -1.76
C GLN A 69 10.82 1.11 -3.15
N SER A 70 10.90 -0.21 -3.14
CA SER A 70 10.88 -0.99 -4.36
C SER A 70 9.49 -0.99 -4.98
N VAL A 71 9.41 -0.43 -6.21
CA VAL A 71 8.17 -0.43 -6.97
C VAL A 71 7.96 -1.78 -7.65
N VAL A 72 6.81 -2.38 -7.40
CA VAL A 72 6.34 -3.57 -8.09
C VAL A 72 5.12 -3.21 -8.92
N GLN A 73 5.26 -3.25 -10.23
CA GLN A 73 4.14 -3.07 -11.13
C GLN A 73 3.37 -4.38 -11.28
N SER A 74 2.08 -4.36 -10.98
CA SER A 74 1.15 -5.41 -11.37
C SER A 74 0.28 -4.89 -12.54
N PHE A 75 -0.56 -5.76 -13.11
CA PHE A 75 -1.36 -5.41 -14.31
C PHE A 75 -2.21 -4.14 -14.17
N GLN A 76 -2.65 -3.77 -12.96
CA GLN A 76 -3.57 -2.66 -12.73
C GLN A 76 -3.21 -1.79 -11.52
N ARG A 77 -2.24 -2.20 -10.71
CA ARG A 77 -1.87 -1.48 -9.49
C ARG A 77 -0.36 -1.56 -9.26
N GLU A 78 0.21 -0.41 -9.02
CA GLU A 78 1.57 -0.27 -8.52
C GLU A 78 1.57 -0.38 -7.00
N ILE A 79 2.55 -1.09 -6.45
CA ILE A 79 2.82 -1.14 -5.01
C ILE A 79 4.24 -0.69 -4.74
N THR A 80 4.43 0.01 -3.65
CA THR A 80 5.74 0.35 -3.12
C THR A 80 5.97 -0.49 -1.89
N LEU A 81 7.13 -1.13 -1.80
CA LEU A 81 7.55 -1.99 -0.71
C LEU A 81 8.57 -1.24 0.15
N ASP A 82 8.39 -1.22 1.47
CA ASP A 82 9.26 -0.43 2.36
C ASP A 82 10.69 -0.96 2.36
N ALA A 83 10.91 -2.23 2.68
CA ALA A 83 12.21 -2.87 2.58
C ALA A 83 12.10 -4.29 2.04
N LEU A 84 12.48 -4.48 0.77
CA LEU A 84 12.55 -5.78 0.13
C LEU A 84 13.95 -6.37 0.27
N CYS A 85 14.05 -7.48 0.99
CA CYS A 85 15.25 -8.23 1.26
C CYS A 85 15.29 -9.51 0.41
N MET A 86 16.45 -9.84 -0.13
CA MET A 86 16.74 -11.15 -0.69
C MET A 86 17.72 -11.87 0.25
N THR A 87 17.35 -13.07 0.67
CA THR A 87 18.17 -13.89 1.57
C THR A 87 19.09 -14.82 0.80
N GLN A 88 20.10 -15.38 1.49
CA GLN A 88 21.09 -16.27 0.88
C GLN A 88 20.48 -17.56 0.31
N ASP A 89 19.39 -18.05 0.90
CA ASP A 89 18.63 -19.21 0.42
C ASP A 89 17.67 -18.88 -0.74
N GLY A 90 17.65 -17.62 -1.22
CA GLY A 90 16.87 -17.19 -2.37
C GLY A 90 15.45 -16.75 -2.06
N ARG A 91 15.06 -16.65 -0.78
CA ARG A 91 13.77 -16.15 -0.32
C ARG A 91 13.68 -14.64 -0.48
N TYR A 92 12.51 -14.14 -0.80
CA TYR A 92 12.20 -12.71 -0.80
C TYR A 92 11.39 -12.36 0.45
N CYS A 93 11.96 -11.52 1.31
CA CYS A 93 11.31 -11.02 2.51
C CYS A 93 10.99 -9.53 2.34
N ASN A 94 9.73 -9.15 2.45
CA ASN A 94 9.34 -7.74 2.49
C ASN A 94 8.99 -7.35 3.92
N VAL A 95 9.69 -6.34 4.46
CA VAL A 95 9.40 -5.76 5.76
C VAL A 95 8.62 -4.47 5.55
N GLU A 96 7.41 -4.41 6.06
CA GLU A 96 6.49 -3.27 6.00
C GLU A 96 6.30 -2.70 7.40
N VAL A 97 6.24 -1.37 7.52
CA VAL A 97 5.90 -0.67 8.77
C VAL A 97 4.62 0.12 8.58
N GLN A 98 3.70 0.04 9.57
CA GLN A 98 2.39 0.67 9.45
C GLN A 98 1.91 1.31 10.75
N LYS A 99 1.61 2.60 10.71
CA LYS A 99 1.08 3.37 11.85
C LYS A 99 -0.44 3.49 11.86
N GLY A 100 -1.04 3.70 10.71
CA GLY A 100 -2.47 3.93 10.57
C GLY A 100 -3.22 2.67 10.17
N ASN A 101 -4.34 2.39 10.81
CA ASN A 101 -5.22 1.28 10.46
C ASN A 101 -6.16 1.67 9.32
N SER A 102 -5.95 1.09 8.13
CA SER A 102 -6.80 1.27 6.95
C SER A 102 -7.88 0.19 6.80
N ASN A 103 -7.91 -0.81 7.70
CA ASN A 103 -8.79 -1.99 7.66
C ASN A 103 -8.64 -2.88 6.39
N ASP A 104 -7.54 -2.74 5.66
CA ASP A 104 -7.24 -3.55 4.46
C ASP A 104 -5.98 -4.42 4.58
N ASP A 105 -5.36 -4.45 5.74
CA ASP A 105 -4.03 -5.01 6.01
C ASP A 105 -3.88 -6.47 5.57
N ILE A 106 -4.85 -7.35 5.88
CA ILE A 106 -4.83 -8.76 5.48
C ILE A 106 -4.89 -8.91 3.96
N ARG A 107 -5.65 -8.05 3.28
CA ARG A 107 -5.74 -8.08 1.81
C ARG A 107 -4.49 -7.47 1.18
N ARG A 108 -3.92 -6.44 1.80
CA ARG A 108 -2.69 -5.78 1.38
C ARG A 108 -1.52 -6.77 1.43
N THR A 109 -1.29 -7.43 2.57
CA THR A 109 -0.20 -8.40 2.72
C THR A 109 -0.31 -9.56 1.72
N ARG A 110 -1.52 -10.10 1.52
CA ARG A 110 -1.77 -11.10 0.48
C ARG A 110 -1.46 -10.59 -0.93
N PHE A 111 -1.82 -9.33 -1.23
CA PHE A 111 -1.55 -8.74 -2.54
C PHE A 111 -0.04 -8.53 -2.75
N HIS A 112 0.68 -8.08 -1.72
CA HIS A 112 2.14 -7.92 -1.77
C HIS A 112 2.84 -9.27 -2.01
N ALA A 113 2.44 -10.34 -1.30
CA ALA A 113 2.98 -11.68 -1.51
C ALA A 113 2.77 -12.17 -2.94
N ALA A 114 1.54 -12.04 -3.47
CA ALA A 114 1.23 -12.43 -4.85
C ALA A 114 2.03 -11.62 -5.89
N ALA A 115 2.18 -10.31 -5.68
CA ALA A 115 2.91 -9.44 -6.59
C ALA A 115 4.42 -9.76 -6.60
N LEU A 116 5.02 -10.06 -5.43
CA LEU A 116 6.41 -10.50 -5.32
C LEU A 116 6.61 -11.85 -6.02
N THR A 117 5.74 -12.81 -5.75
CA THR A 117 5.77 -14.13 -6.40
C THR A 117 5.74 -13.98 -7.92
N ALA A 118 4.80 -13.18 -8.45
CA ALA A 118 4.69 -12.96 -9.89
C ALA A 118 5.91 -12.24 -10.48
N LYS A 119 6.45 -11.22 -9.79
CA LYS A 119 7.59 -10.44 -10.27
C LYS A 119 8.88 -11.23 -10.33
N TYR A 120 9.13 -12.07 -9.33
CA TYR A 120 10.41 -12.78 -9.19
C TYR A 120 10.38 -14.21 -9.68
N THR A 121 9.25 -14.71 -10.17
CA THR A 121 9.19 -15.97 -10.91
C THR A 121 9.73 -15.76 -12.34
N PRO A 122 10.83 -16.42 -12.73
CA PRO A 122 11.38 -16.26 -14.08
C PRO A 122 10.39 -16.73 -15.16
N LYS A 123 10.37 -16.04 -16.29
CA LYS A 123 9.52 -16.42 -17.42
C LYS A 123 9.85 -17.84 -17.89
N GLY A 124 8.85 -18.73 -17.91
CA GLY A 124 9.01 -20.12 -18.34
C GLY A 124 9.64 -21.03 -17.28
N ALA A 125 9.79 -20.56 -16.04
CA ALA A 125 10.24 -21.42 -14.95
C ALA A 125 9.18 -22.49 -14.61
N ASP A 126 9.66 -23.68 -14.23
CA ASP A 126 8.81 -24.69 -13.60
C ASP A 126 8.23 -24.15 -12.28
N PHE A 127 7.00 -24.52 -11.93
CA PHE A 127 6.35 -24.09 -10.67
C PHE A 127 7.12 -24.49 -9.40
N LYS A 128 7.93 -25.55 -9.45
CA LYS A 128 8.83 -25.93 -8.35
C LYS A 128 9.93 -24.91 -8.05
N ASN A 129 10.20 -23.99 -8.99
CA ASN A 129 11.21 -22.94 -8.88
C ASN A 129 10.58 -21.56 -8.61
N VAL A 130 9.29 -21.50 -8.27
CA VAL A 130 8.67 -20.29 -7.76
C VAL A 130 9.35 -19.93 -6.44
N PRO A 131 9.82 -18.67 -6.26
CA PRO A 131 10.56 -18.29 -5.07
C PRO A 131 9.67 -18.27 -3.82
N ASP A 132 10.27 -18.61 -2.69
CA ASP A 132 9.64 -18.39 -1.39
C ASP A 132 9.51 -16.90 -1.10
N VAL A 133 8.36 -16.50 -0.55
CA VAL A 133 8.04 -15.11 -0.23
C VAL A 133 7.55 -15.00 1.21
N THR A 134 8.13 -14.06 1.97
CA THR A 134 7.70 -13.75 3.32
C THR A 134 7.33 -12.27 3.43
N ILE A 135 6.15 -11.97 3.95
CA ILE A 135 5.74 -10.61 4.30
C ILE A 135 5.81 -10.46 5.80
N VAL A 136 6.65 -9.55 6.29
CA VAL A 136 6.72 -9.15 7.70
C VAL A 136 6.06 -7.79 7.84
N TYR A 137 4.89 -7.77 8.44
CA TYR A 137 4.05 -6.58 8.60
C TYR A 137 4.06 -6.11 10.06
N ILE A 138 4.78 -5.03 10.32
CA ILE A 138 4.96 -4.44 11.65
C ILE A 138 3.98 -3.28 11.83
N SER A 139 3.13 -3.31 12.85
CA SER A 139 2.08 -2.30 13.04
C SER A 139 2.01 -1.75 14.47
N GLU A 140 1.58 -0.48 14.59
CA GLU A 140 1.26 0.17 15.88
C GLU A 140 -0.15 -0.18 16.40
N TYR A 141 -0.79 -1.21 15.83
CA TYR A 141 -2.12 -1.68 16.23
C TYR A 141 -2.24 -3.18 15.99
N ASP A 142 -3.15 -3.82 16.70
CA ASP A 142 -3.41 -5.25 16.55
C ASP A 142 -4.29 -5.51 15.33
N VAL A 143 -3.66 -5.84 14.19
CA VAL A 143 -4.33 -6.12 12.92
C VAL A 143 -5.32 -7.28 13.04
N LEU A 144 -4.93 -8.34 13.74
CA LEU A 144 -5.71 -9.58 13.84
C LEU A 144 -6.61 -9.63 15.07
N LYS A 145 -6.51 -8.64 15.98
CA LYS A 145 -7.28 -8.55 17.23
C LYS A 145 -7.16 -9.79 18.10
N ASN A 146 -5.98 -10.38 18.13
CA ASN A 146 -5.70 -11.62 18.87
C ASN A 146 -4.73 -11.43 20.05
N ASN A 147 -4.28 -10.21 20.30
CA ASN A 147 -3.39 -9.84 21.39
C ASN A 147 -2.09 -10.68 21.44
N GLN A 148 -1.51 -10.95 20.27
CA GLN A 148 -0.22 -11.63 20.15
C GLN A 148 0.85 -10.66 19.66
N THR A 149 2.08 -10.80 20.17
CA THR A 149 3.24 -10.02 19.72
C THR A 149 3.56 -10.32 18.27
N VAL A 150 3.58 -11.61 17.91
CA VAL A 150 3.79 -12.06 16.52
C VAL A 150 2.79 -13.16 16.19
N THR A 151 2.17 -13.05 15.04
CA THR A 151 1.25 -14.05 14.50
C THR A 151 1.70 -14.47 13.11
N HIS A 152 1.91 -15.78 12.93
CA HIS A 152 2.15 -16.39 11.63
C HIS A 152 0.81 -16.76 10.98
N VAL A 153 0.59 -16.29 9.76
CA VAL A 153 -0.56 -16.63 8.95
C VAL A 153 -0.09 -17.51 7.79
N THR A 154 -0.56 -18.76 7.77
CA THR A 154 -0.22 -19.74 6.73
C THR A 154 -1.48 -20.43 6.20
N ARG A 155 -1.37 -20.96 5.00
CA ARG A 155 -2.43 -21.80 4.41
C ARG A 155 -2.47 -23.17 5.05
N CYS A 156 -3.67 -23.68 5.28
CA CYS A 156 -3.87 -24.99 5.85
C CYS A 156 -4.81 -25.84 4.99
N MET A 157 -4.51 -27.12 4.85
CA MET A 157 -5.49 -28.11 4.43
C MET A 157 -6.45 -28.35 5.59
N LYS A 158 -7.74 -28.24 5.34
CA LYS A 158 -8.78 -28.60 6.29
C LYS A 158 -9.21 -30.04 6.05
N ASN A 159 -8.90 -30.91 6.99
CA ASN A 159 -9.49 -32.25 7.11
C ASN A 159 -10.62 -32.18 8.14
N ASP A 160 -11.45 -33.23 8.28
CA ASP A 160 -12.68 -33.21 9.08
C ASP A 160 -12.53 -32.52 10.46
N GLU A 161 -11.48 -32.85 11.22
CA GLU A 161 -11.25 -32.32 12.57
C GLU A 161 -9.87 -31.62 12.74
N SER A 162 -9.07 -31.46 11.65
CA SER A 162 -7.71 -30.96 11.73
C SER A 162 -7.37 -29.94 10.65
N TYR A 163 -6.40 -29.08 10.96
CA TYR A 163 -5.79 -28.16 10.01
C TYR A 163 -4.31 -28.50 9.88
N VAL A 164 -3.88 -28.86 8.68
CA VAL A 164 -2.47 -29.18 8.38
C VAL A 164 -1.86 -28.06 7.54
N PRO A 165 -0.78 -27.40 8.01
CA PRO A 165 -0.13 -26.34 7.26
C PRO A 165 0.36 -26.82 5.89
N VAL A 166 0.13 -26.02 4.87
CA VAL A 166 0.66 -26.23 3.51
C VAL A 166 1.98 -25.49 3.42
N LYS A 167 3.06 -26.23 3.11
CA LYS A 167 4.39 -25.64 2.89
C LYS A 167 4.52 -25.30 1.40
N ASP A 168 4.02 -24.14 1.01
CA ASP A 168 4.02 -23.68 -0.38
C ASP A 168 4.96 -22.50 -0.65
N GLY A 169 5.78 -22.13 0.35
CA GLY A 169 6.76 -21.05 0.24
C GLY A 169 6.22 -19.66 0.52
N GLU A 170 4.94 -19.49 0.89
CA GLU A 170 4.38 -18.21 1.31
C GLU A 170 4.16 -18.15 2.82
N ASP A 171 4.79 -17.15 3.47
CA ASP A 171 4.59 -16.83 4.88
C ASP A 171 4.17 -15.37 5.05
N ILE A 172 3.19 -15.11 5.91
CA ILE A 172 2.78 -13.76 6.30
C ILE A 172 2.87 -13.63 7.81
N ILE A 173 3.65 -12.65 8.28
CA ILE A 173 3.92 -12.40 9.68
C ILE A 173 3.32 -11.06 10.06
N PHE A 174 2.43 -11.04 11.02
CA PHE A 174 1.97 -9.81 11.67
C PHE A 174 2.70 -9.63 13.00
N ALA A 175 3.44 -8.53 13.12
CA ALA A 175 4.19 -8.15 14.31
C ALA A 175 3.53 -6.90 14.91
N ASN A 176 3.08 -7.02 16.17
CA ASN A 176 2.22 -6.05 16.85
C ASN A 176 3.00 -5.34 17.95
N THR A 177 3.27 -4.04 17.78
CA THR A 177 3.99 -3.26 18.79
C THR A 177 3.15 -2.92 20.03
N CYS A 178 1.82 -3.15 20.01
CA CYS A 178 0.96 -2.89 21.17
C CYS A 178 1.12 -3.93 22.29
N VAL A 179 1.70 -5.10 21.99
CA VAL A 179 1.85 -6.19 22.94
C VAL A 179 3.28 -6.25 23.44
N ASN A 180 3.43 -6.31 24.76
CA ASN A 180 4.71 -6.54 25.41
C ASN A 180 4.58 -7.80 26.30
N ASP A 181 5.04 -8.94 25.77
CA ASP A 181 5.01 -10.24 26.47
C ASP A 181 6.34 -10.63 27.11
N GLY A 182 7.34 -9.72 27.09
CA GLY A 182 8.67 -9.92 27.63
C GLY A 182 9.59 -10.77 26.74
N SER A 183 9.17 -11.17 25.55
CA SER A 183 10.01 -11.86 24.57
C SER A 183 10.98 -10.91 23.87
N ASP A 184 12.06 -11.45 23.29
CA ASP A 184 12.97 -10.66 22.45
C ASP A 184 12.26 -10.00 21.26
N LYS A 185 11.22 -10.62 20.74
CA LYS A 185 10.36 -10.05 19.68
C LYS A 185 9.64 -8.80 20.18
N SER A 186 9.00 -8.88 21.34
CA SER A 186 8.32 -7.70 21.91
C SER A 186 9.31 -6.61 22.28
N GLU A 187 10.50 -6.96 22.81
CA GLU A 187 11.56 -6.00 23.11
C GLU A 187 12.01 -5.25 21.84
N LEU A 188 12.30 -5.97 20.74
CA LEU A 188 12.61 -5.36 19.45
C LEU A 188 11.51 -4.39 19.00
N LEU A 189 10.24 -4.83 19.05
CA LEU A 189 9.11 -4.02 18.61
C LEU A 189 8.91 -2.77 19.49
N GLN A 190 9.16 -2.85 20.80
CA GLN A 190 9.14 -1.70 21.70
C GLN A 190 10.28 -0.71 21.39
N LEU A 191 11.48 -1.20 21.05
CA LEU A 191 12.60 -0.33 20.65
C LEU A 191 12.29 0.46 19.37
N MET A 192 11.50 -0.09 18.46
CA MET A 192 11.07 0.61 17.24
C MET A 192 10.17 1.83 17.53
N LEU A 193 9.58 1.93 18.72
CA LEU A 193 8.75 3.05 19.15
C LEU A 193 9.55 4.18 19.82
N ASN A 194 10.83 3.98 20.11
CA ASN A 194 11.66 4.99 20.76
C ASN A 194 11.98 6.15 19.83
N LYS A 195 11.90 7.36 20.36
CA LYS A 195 12.30 8.60 19.67
C LYS A 195 13.79 8.88 19.78
N GLU A 196 14.38 8.45 20.87
CA GLU A 196 15.79 8.71 21.19
C GLU A 196 16.68 7.55 20.70
N ALA A 197 17.96 7.81 20.55
CA ALA A 197 18.95 6.74 20.37
C ALA A 197 18.96 5.82 21.61
N PHE A 198 19.26 4.57 21.39
CA PHE A 198 19.38 3.58 22.42
C PHE A 198 20.52 2.61 22.13
N TYR A 199 20.99 1.94 23.17
CA TYR A 199 21.89 0.82 23.04
C TYR A 199 21.25 -0.43 23.65
N ASN A 200 21.26 -1.52 22.87
CA ASN A 200 20.75 -2.80 23.30
C ASN A 200 21.65 -3.93 22.79
N ASP A 201 22.20 -4.73 23.72
CA ASP A 201 23.16 -5.80 23.40
C ASP A 201 22.57 -6.92 22.53
N LYS A 202 21.25 -7.12 22.58
CA LYS A 202 20.55 -8.11 21.75
C LYS A 202 20.37 -7.65 20.32
N PHE A 203 20.30 -6.32 20.10
CA PHE A 203 20.04 -5.70 18.81
C PHE A 203 21.12 -4.67 18.44
N PRO A 204 22.38 -5.10 18.29
CA PRO A 204 23.50 -4.19 18.08
C PRO A 204 23.45 -3.46 16.74
N GLN A 205 22.90 -4.07 15.68
CA GLN A 205 22.84 -3.44 14.36
C GLN A 205 21.83 -2.29 14.33
N ILE A 206 20.66 -2.52 14.92
CA ILE A 206 19.62 -1.49 15.07
C ILE A 206 20.13 -0.38 15.99
N SER A 207 20.80 -0.73 17.12
CA SER A 207 21.38 0.24 18.05
C SER A 207 22.42 1.13 17.38
N ASN A 208 23.36 0.55 16.63
CA ASN A 208 24.36 1.29 15.90
C ASN A 208 23.75 2.21 14.83
N ALA A 209 22.74 1.71 14.13
CA ALA A 209 22.06 2.49 13.09
C ALA A 209 21.29 3.67 13.68
N ILE A 210 20.52 3.46 14.76
CA ILE A 210 19.75 4.55 15.38
C ILE A 210 20.66 5.60 16.02
N SER A 211 21.76 5.18 16.68
CA SER A 211 22.77 6.12 17.21
C SER A 211 23.41 6.93 16.08
N TYR A 212 23.75 6.32 14.96
CA TYR A 212 24.26 7.07 13.81
C TYR A 212 23.28 8.17 13.38
N PHE A 213 22.02 7.83 13.15
CA PHE A 213 21.03 8.79 12.68
C PHE A 213 20.71 9.89 13.72
N LYS A 214 20.63 9.55 14.99
CA LYS A 214 20.22 10.48 16.04
C LYS A 214 21.35 11.33 16.60
N GLU A 215 22.59 10.83 16.66
CA GLU A 215 23.67 11.42 17.43
C GLU A 215 24.79 12.01 16.55
N THR A 216 24.86 11.64 15.26
CA THR A 216 25.86 12.20 14.35
C THR A 216 25.31 13.32 13.47
N GLU A 217 26.12 14.33 13.15
CA GLU A 217 25.72 15.41 12.23
C GLU A 217 25.35 14.86 10.85
N GLY A 218 26.06 13.84 10.35
CA GLY A 218 25.78 13.18 9.09
C GLY A 218 24.40 12.50 9.09
N GLY A 219 24.12 11.68 10.11
CA GLY A 219 22.85 10.97 10.23
C GLY A 219 21.68 11.93 10.44
N GLN A 220 21.83 12.97 11.25
CA GLN A 220 20.81 14.01 11.42
C GLN A 220 20.53 14.77 10.11
N SER A 221 21.57 15.04 9.30
CA SER A 221 21.39 15.65 7.99
C SER A 221 20.62 14.73 7.02
N GLU A 222 20.90 13.42 7.05
CA GLU A 222 20.14 12.43 6.25
C GLU A 222 18.68 12.36 6.69
N MET A 223 18.39 12.37 8.00
CA MET A 223 17.02 12.44 8.52
C MET A 223 16.30 13.72 8.12
N CYS A 224 16.95 14.88 8.19
CA CYS A 224 16.35 16.13 7.73
C CYS A 224 16.01 16.06 6.25
N LYS A 225 16.91 15.52 5.44
CA LYS A 225 16.70 15.36 4.01
C LYS A 225 15.51 14.44 3.70
N ILE A 226 15.41 13.29 4.36
CA ILE A 226 14.30 12.38 4.11
C ILE A 226 12.96 13.02 4.49
N VAL A 227 12.88 13.77 5.59
CA VAL A 227 11.69 14.53 5.99
C VAL A 227 11.30 15.55 4.93
N GLU A 228 12.27 16.29 4.40
CA GLU A 228 12.02 17.25 3.32
C GLU A 228 11.53 16.58 2.03
N ASP A 229 12.15 15.47 1.66
CA ASP A 229 11.77 14.68 0.47
C ASP A 229 10.35 14.12 0.62
N TYR A 230 9.99 13.60 1.80
CA TYR A 230 8.62 13.14 2.13
C TYR A 230 7.60 14.28 2.03
N ALA A 231 7.91 15.44 2.57
CA ALA A 231 7.01 16.59 2.49
C ALA A 231 6.74 17.01 1.03
N LYS A 232 7.79 16.98 0.19
CA LYS A 232 7.67 17.28 -1.24
C LYS A 232 6.84 16.23 -1.99
N GLU A 233 7.06 14.95 -1.70
CA GLU A 233 6.33 13.84 -2.31
C GLU A 233 4.85 13.87 -1.90
N TYR A 234 4.55 14.07 -0.62
CA TYR A 234 3.20 14.21 -0.12
C TYR A 234 2.46 15.38 -0.78
N ALA A 235 3.11 16.56 -0.88
CA ALA A 235 2.52 17.71 -1.56
C ALA A 235 2.23 17.43 -3.03
N LYS A 236 3.15 16.76 -3.74
CA LYS A 236 2.96 16.36 -5.15
C LYS A 236 1.78 15.39 -5.32
N ASN A 237 1.67 14.37 -4.47
CA ASN A 237 0.59 13.39 -4.53
C ASN A 237 -0.76 14.04 -4.22
N SER A 238 -0.85 14.89 -3.21
CA SER A 238 -2.07 15.63 -2.88
C SER A 238 -2.56 16.54 -4.03
N ILE A 239 -1.63 17.19 -4.73
CA ILE A 239 -1.95 18.00 -5.92
C ILE A 239 -2.47 17.09 -7.04
N GLN A 240 -1.84 15.95 -7.28
CA GLN A 240 -2.24 15.00 -8.32
C GLN A 240 -3.63 14.42 -8.03
N GLU A 241 -3.90 14.00 -6.80
CA GLU A 241 -5.21 13.54 -6.35
C GLU A 241 -6.31 14.60 -6.54
N ALA A 242 -6.00 15.85 -6.21
CA ALA A 242 -6.93 16.97 -6.42
C ALA A 242 -7.24 17.21 -7.91
N ILE A 243 -6.23 17.06 -8.78
CA ILE A 243 -6.40 17.16 -10.24
C ILE A 243 -7.29 16.03 -10.76
N GLU A 244 -7.06 14.80 -10.33
CA GLU A 244 -7.83 13.63 -10.72
C GLU A 244 -9.28 13.70 -10.25
N ALA A 245 -9.49 14.09 -8.99
CA ALA A 245 -10.84 14.32 -8.44
C ALA A 245 -11.60 15.38 -9.23
N LYS A 246 -10.93 16.47 -9.63
CA LYS A 246 -11.54 17.51 -10.47
C LYS A 246 -11.94 16.98 -11.86
N LYS A 247 -11.07 16.19 -12.50
CA LYS A 247 -11.40 15.58 -13.80
C LYS A 247 -12.61 14.67 -13.72
N LEU A 248 -12.67 13.80 -12.70
CA LEU A 248 -13.83 12.92 -12.48
C LEU A 248 -15.12 13.71 -12.22
N ALA A 249 -15.04 14.81 -11.46
CA ALA A 249 -16.19 15.69 -11.22
C ALA A 249 -16.67 16.37 -12.52
N ASP A 250 -15.76 16.83 -13.37
CA ASP A 250 -16.08 17.45 -14.64
C ASP A 250 -16.71 16.43 -15.63
N GLU A 251 -16.21 15.18 -15.65
CA GLU A 251 -16.78 14.09 -16.44
C GLU A 251 -18.18 13.71 -15.94
N ALA A 252 -18.36 13.56 -14.65
CA ALA A 252 -19.67 13.27 -14.05
C ALA A 252 -20.70 14.37 -14.37
N LYS A 253 -20.27 15.64 -14.36
CA LYS A 253 -21.13 16.77 -14.73
C LYS A 253 -21.55 16.71 -16.20
N LYS A 254 -20.62 16.39 -17.12
CA LYS A 254 -20.96 16.22 -18.55
C LYS A 254 -21.99 15.12 -18.76
N LEU A 255 -21.80 13.95 -18.13
CA LEU A 255 -22.74 12.83 -18.21
C LEU A 255 -24.12 13.20 -17.66
N ALA A 256 -24.17 13.95 -16.56
CA ALA A 256 -25.43 14.44 -15.98
C ALA A 256 -26.15 15.42 -16.92
N ASP A 257 -25.41 16.31 -17.57
CA ASP A 257 -25.98 17.27 -18.54
C ASP A 257 -26.48 16.56 -19.80
N GLU A 258 -25.78 15.54 -20.30
CA GLU A 258 -26.22 14.68 -21.40
C GLU A 258 -27.49 13.88 -21.04
N ALA A 259 -27.53 13.29 -19.87
CA ALA A 259 -28.72 12.57 -19.38
C ALA A 259 -29.94 13.47 -19.25
N LYS A 260 -29.77 14.72 -18.81
CA LYS A 260 -30.86 15.71 -18.77
C LYS A 260 -31.39 16.04 -20.13
N LYS A 261 -30.52 16.24 -21.14
CA LYS A 261 -30.96 16.51 -22.53
C LYS A 261 -31.76 15.36 -23.10
N LEU A 262 -31.28 14.11 -22.90
CA LEU A 262 -32.00 12.92 -23.34
C LEU A 262 -33.40 12.80 -22.71
N ALA A 263 -33.49 13.05 -21.40
CA ALA A 263 -34.75 13.02 -20.67
C ALA A 263 -35.73 14.12 -21.15
N GLU A 264 -35.23 15.31 -21.52
CA GLU A 264 -36.05 16.37 -22.12
C GLU A 264 -36.55 16.01 -23.50
N GLU A 265 -35.69 15.40 -24.36
CA GLU A 265 -36.08 14.92 -25.70
C GLU A 265 -37.12 13.81 -25.62
N GLU A 266 -36.99 12.86 -24.71
CA GLU A 266 -37.98 11.81 -24.49
C GLU A 266 -39.33 12.37 -24.03
N LYS A 267 -39.29 13.34 -23.11
CA LYS A 267 -40.51 14.01 -22.66
C LYS A 267 -41.23 14.76 -23.79
N GLN A 268 -40.49 15.45 -24.63
CA GLN A 268 -41.07 16.13 -25.80
C GLN A 268 -41.72 15.15 -26.77
N LYS A 269 -41.06 14.03 -27.10
CA LYS A 269 -41.62 12.98 -27.95
C LYS A 269 -42.89 12.38 -27.37
N ALA A 270 -42.91 12.09 -26.07
CA ALA A 270 -44.09 11.57 -25.37
C ALA A 270 -45.28 12.56 -25.43
N GLU A 271 -45.00 13.86 -25.33
CA GLU A 271 -46.01 14.92 -25.39
C GLU A 271 -46.58 15.05 -26.83
N GLU A 272 -45.71 14.97 -27.85
CA GLU A 272 -46.15 14.96 -29.27
C GLU A 272 -46.99 13.72 -29.61
N GLU A 273 -46.60 12.54 -29.11
CA GLU A 273 -47.41 11.32 -29.32
C GLU A 273 -48.79 11.42 -28.67
N LYS A 274 -48.85 11.99 -27.46
CA LYS A 274 -50.11 12.22 -26.75
C LYS A 274 -51.01 13.18 -27.51
N GLN A 275 -50.47 14.27 -28.02
CA GLN A 275 -51.25 15.24 -28.86
C GLN A 275 -51.78 14.60 -30.12
N LYS A 276 -50.98 13.77 -30.81
CA LYS A 276 -51.42 13.02 -32.02
C LYS A 276 -52.56 12.05 -31.68
N ALA A 277 -52.44 11.31 -30.57
CA ALA A 277 -53.47 10.38 -30.14
C ALA A 277 -54.80 11.11 -29.75
N GLU A 278 -54.72 12.27 -29.09
CA GLU A 278 -55.90 13.10 -28.80
C GLU A 278 -56.55 13.66 -30.07
N GLU A 279 -55.78 14.08 -31.06
CA GLU A 279 -56.29 14.56 -32.33
C GLU A 279 -56.96 13.44 -33.16
N GLU A 280 -56.38 12.24 -33.19
CA GLU A 280 -56.97 11.06 -33.81
C GLU A 280 -58.29 10.67 -33.14
N LYS A 281 -58.35 10.68 -31.81
CA LYS A 281 -59.59 10.42 -31.07
C LYS A 281 -60.66 11.43 -31.38
N ARG A 282 -60.35 12.73 -31.42
CA ARG A 282 -61.30 13.79 -31.81
C ARG A 282 -61.83 13.59 -33.24
N LYS A 283 -60.95 13.24 -34.21
CA LYS A 283 -61.35 12.96 -35.58
C LYS A 283 -62.31 11.75 -35.67
N ALA A 284 -62.06 10.71 -34.88
CA ALA A 284 -62.94 9.54 -34.81
C ALA A 284 -64.32 9.89 -34.22
N GLU A 285 -64.37 10.65 -33.13
CA GLU A 285 -65.61 11.11 -32.51
C GLU A 285 -66.40 12.02 -33.43
N GLU A 286 -65.80 12.91 -34.24
CA GLU A 286 -66.41 13.71 -35.19
C GLU A 286 -66.98 12.88 -36.35
N ALA A 287 -66.29 11.84 -36.81
CA ALA A 287 -66.73 10.93 -37.84
C ALA A 287 -67.97 10.10 -37.40
N GLU A 288 -67.94 9.59 -36.17
CA GLU A 288 -69.09 8.89 -35.58
C GLU A 288 -70.33 9.81 -35.44
N SER A 289 -70.13 11.04 -34.99
CA SER A 289 -71.22 12.01 -34.92
C SER A 289 -71.84 12.38 -36.32
N ARG A 290 -71.04 12.45 -37.37
CA ARG A 290 -71.50 12.64 -38.77
C ARG A 290 -72.27 11.43 -39.26
N ALA A 291 -71.79 10.22 -38.98
CA ALA A 291 -72.45 8.97 -39.33
C ALA A 291 -73.83 8.84 -38.63
N GLY A 292 -73.92 9.13 -37.36
CA GLY A 292 -75.16 9.12 -36.55
C GLY A 292 -76.24 10.10 -37.17
N LYS A 293 -75.80 11.32 -37.46
CA LYS A 293 -76.68 12.33 -38.10
C LYS A 293 -77.18 11.95 -39.54
N ALA A 294 -76.40 11.12 -40.28
CA ALA A 294 -76.79 10.61 -41.58
C ALA A 294 -77.83 9.49 -41.43
N ILE A 295 -77.81 8.71 -40.43
CA ILE A 295 -78.80 7.62 -40.15
C ILE A 295 -80.12 8.22 -39.70
N GLU A 296 -80.15 9.27 -38.93
CA GLU A 296 -81.41 9.94 -38.50
C GLU A 296 -82.13 10.70 -39.63
N ARG A 297 -81.51 10.93 -40.82
CA ARG A 297 -82.03 11.61 -41.94
C ARG A 297 -82.60 10.71 -43.05
N ASN A 298 -82.55 9.43 -42.92
CA ASN A 298 -83.18 8.44 -43.79
C ASN A 298 -84.31 7.74 -43.07
#